data_96c15fb8bdf95299fe05b13886019953
#
_entry.id   96c15fb8bdf95299fe05b13886019953
#
_cell.length_a   1.000
_cell.length_b   1.000
_cell.length_c   1.000
_cell.angle_alpha   90.00
_cell.angle_beta   90.00
_cell.angle_gamma   90.00
#
_symmetry.space_group_name_H-M   'P 1'
#
loop_
_entity.id
_entity.type
_entity.pdbx_description
1 polymer ?
#
loop_
_entity_poly.entity_id
_entity_poly.type
_entity_poly.pdbx_seq_one_letter_code
_entity_poly.pdbx_strand_id
1 'polypeptide(L)'
;GGARFFELKTVQKMDGPELAACINRPCILAEDECYNCEWSTELTVPQAFEEYVKAWCALKILSRVWGLGDPNGFVFNMSVGYDLAGIQGEKIDTFLNGMIDASRTPIFRECIRVLKEFFPEERAYIDTITPHISGSVTVSTLHGCPPDEIERIASYLLEKKHLHTFVKCNPTILGYETARSILDSMGYDYIAFDDHHFKEDLQYADAVPMFHRLQALADREGLEFGLKLSNTFPVDVKAGELPSEEMYMA
;
A
#
# COMPACT_ATOMS: atom_id res chain seq x y z
N GLY A 1 -11.10 -7.09 14.29
CA GLY A 1 -12.30 -6.39 14.03
C GLY A 1 -13.09 -6.77 12.77
N GLY A 2 -12.88 -7.92 12.10
CA GLY A 2 -13.67 -8.35 10.95
C GLY A 2 -13.14 -7.89 9.57
N ALA A 3 -12.01 -7.21 9.51
CA ALA A 3 -11.36 -6.89 8.25
C ALA A 3 -10.93 -8.18 7.52
N ARG A 4 -11.12 -8.19 6.19
CA ARG A 4 -10.81 -9.32 5.33
C ARG A 4 -9.77 -9.00 4.27
N PHE A 5 -9.56 -7.73 4.00
CA PHE A 5 -8.60 -7.24 3.04
C PHE A 5 -7.68 -6.25 3.75
N PHE A 6 -6.40 -6.55 3.80
CA PHE A 6 -5.39 -5.75 4.49
C PHE A 6 -4.39 -5.21 3.48
N GLU A 7 -4.44 -3.93 3.23
CA GLU A 7 -3.37 -3.28 2.49
C GLU A 7 -2.16 -3.08 3.41
N LEU A 8 -1.04 -3.64 2.99
CA LEU A 8 0.24 -3.48 3.65
C LEU A 8 0.80 -2.08 3.35
N LYS A 9 1.62 -1.56 4.26
CA LYS A 9 2.23 -0.25 4.05
C LYS A 9 3.13 -0.28 2.82
N THR A 10 3.10 0.81 2.06
CA THR A 10 3.83 0.95 0.79
C THR A 10 5.33 0.76 0.98
N VAL A 11 5.93 0.00 0.09
CA VAL A 11 7.38 -0.08 -0.10
C VAL A 11 7.78 0.63 -1.39
N GLN A 12 8.97 1.20 -1.41
CA GLN A 12 9.50 1.94 -2.54
C GLN A 12 11.04 1.85 -2.60
N LYS A 13 11.64 2.38 -3.67
CA LYS A 13 13.09 2.32 -3.86
C LYS A 13 13.90 3.05 -2.78
N MET A 14 13.37 4.16 -2.24
CA MET A 14 13.93 4.80 -1.04
C MET A 14 13.32 4.15 0.20
N ASP A 15 14.14 3.76 1.15
CA ASP A 15 13.69 3.08 2.35
C ASP A 15 14.60 3.36 3.56
N GLY A 16 14.12 3.06 4.75
CA GLY A 16 14.88 3.24 5.98
C GLY A 16 15.42 4.67 6.16
N PRO A 17 16.72 4.83 6.49
CA PRO A 17 17.32 6.14 6.72
C PRO A 17 17.29 7.06 5.50
N GLU A 18 17.32 6.52 4.28
CA GLU A 18 17.23 7.30 3.04
C GLU A 18 15.87 7.98 2.93
N LEU A 19 14.79 7.23 3.17
CA LEU A 19 13.45 7.78 3.21
C LEU A 19 13.28 8.79 4.37
N ALA A 20 13.76 8.45 5.56
CA ALA A 20 13.68 9.31 6.74
C ALA A 20 14.35 10.68 6.54
N ALA A 21 15.38 10.75 5.71
CA ALA A 21 16.06 12.00 5.37
C ALA A 21 15.25 12.90 4.43
N CYS A 22 14.28 12.35 3.70
CA CYS A 22 13.45 13.06 2.72
C CYS A 22 12.09 13.50 3.26
N ILE A 23 11.73 13.07 4.48
CA ILE A 23 10.40 13.34 5.05
C ILE A 23 10.40 14.68 5.74
N ASN A 24 9.42 15.51 5.42
CA ASN A 24 9.15 16.75 6.13
C ASN A 24 8.77 16.47 7.60
N ARG A 25 9.27 17.29 8.50
CA ARG A 25 8.95 17.17 9.93
C ARG A 25 8.08 18.33 10.38
N PRO A 26 7.14 18.11 11.33
CA PRO A 26 6.98 16.90 12.13
C PRO A 26 6.22 15.79 11.39
N CYS A 27 6.86 14.66 11.18
CA CYS A 27 6.14 13.43 10.94
C CYS A 27 5.83 12.82 12.31
N ILE A 28 4.64 12.28 12.53
CA ILE A 28 4.32 11.60 13.79
C ILE A 28 5.11 10.29 13.81
N LEU A 29 6.22 10.31 14.52
CA LEU A 29 7.02 9.13 14.82
C LEU A 29 6.66 8.68 16.23
N ALA A 30 5.80 7.70 16.35
CA ALA A 30 5.58 7.01 17.61
C ALA A 30 6.49 5.79 17.64
N GLU A 31 7.65 5.93 18.27
CA GLU A 31 8.69 4.88 18.32
C GLU A 31 8.16 3.56 18.89
N ASP A 32 7.22 3.64 19.82
CA ASP A 32 6.65 2.48 20.50
C ASP A 32 5.44 1.85 19.77
N GLU A 33 4.89 2.52 18.76
CA GLU A 33 3.65 2.08 18.08
C GLU A 33 3.85 1.73 16.60
N CYS A 34 5.08 1.56 16.16
CA CYS A 34 5.42 1.23 14.77
C CYS A 34 4.77 2.20 13.78
N TYR A 35 4.79 3.48 14.09
CA TYR A 35 4.16 4.46 13.25
C TYR A 35 4.90 4.65 11.95
N ASN A 36 4.19 4.75 10.89
CA ASN A 36 4.75 4.87 9.56
C ASN A 36 5.03 6.33 9.19
N CYS A 37 6.00 6.49 8.32
CA CYS A 37 6.18 7.69 7.54
C CYS A 37 4.94 7.95 6.68
N GLU A 38 4.71 9.20 6.32
CA GLU A 38 3.58 9.65 5.54
C GLU A 38 3.37 8.83 4.24
N TRP A 39 4.44 8.56 3.49
CA TRP A 39 4.38 7.96 2.16
C TRP A 39 4.56 6.44 2.13
N SER A 40 5.39 5.91 3.01
CA SER A 40 5.83 4.52 2.99
C SER A 40 6.05 4.00 4.40
N THR A 41 6.44 2.73 4.50
CA THR A 41 7.01 2.22 5.75
C THR A 41 8.37 2.86 6.02
N GLU A 42 8.68 3.12 7.29
CA GLU A 42 9.98 3.56 7.78
C GLU A 42 11.03 2.45 7.74
N LEU A 43 10.59 1.20 7.61
CA LEU A 43 11.47 0.04 7.53
C LEU A 43 12.19 0.00 6.19
N THR A 44 13.36 -0.63 6.16
CA THR A 44 13.94 -1.05 4.89
C THR A 44 13.05 -2.09 4.21
N VAL A 45 13.12 -2.20 2.88
CA VAL A 45 12.29 -3.17 2.14
C VAL A 45 12.49 -4.61 2.62
N PRO A 46 13.72 -5.08 2.90
CA PRO A 46 13.90 -6.41 3.50
C PRO A 46 13.26 -6.56 4.88
N GLN A 47 13.34 -5.54 5.75
CA GLN A 47 12.68 -5.57 7.06
C GLN A 47 11.15 -5.62 6.91
N ALA A 48 10.59 -4.78 6.04
CA ALA A 48 9.15 -4.79 5.76
C ALA A 48 8.69 -6.16 5.25
N PHE A 49 9.45 -6.78 4.33
CA PHE A 49 9.18 -8.13 3.87
C PHE A 49 9.12 -9.14 5.02
N GLU A 50 10.12 -9.12 5.90
CA GLU A 50 10.15 -10.04 7.06
C GLU A 50 8.94 -9.82 7.98
N GLU A 51 8.59 -8.55 8.29
CA GLU A 51 7.46 -8.23 9.14
C GLU A 51 6.13 -8.70 8.52
N TYR A 52 5.96 -8.55 7.21
CA TYR A 52 4.74 -8.99 6.53
C TYR A 52 4.61 -10.52 6.51
N VAL A 53 5.72 -11.24 6.31
CA VAL A 53 5.72 -12.71 6.40
C VAL A 53 5.43 -13.18 7.83
N LYS A 54 6.03 -12.55 8.85
CA LYS A 54 5.73 -12.84 10.27
C LYS A 54 4.26 -12.59 10.60
N ALA A 55 3.73 -11.43 10.17
CA ALA A 55 2.33 -11.07 10.37
C ALA A 55 1.38 -12.08 9.70
N TRP A 56 1.67 -12.51 8.48
CA TRP A 56 0.91 -13.54 7.79
C TRP A 56 0.86 -14.83 8.59
N CYS A 57 2.00 -15.36 8.97
CA CYS A 57 2.10 -16.60 9.73
C CYS A 57 1.41 -16.49 11.09
N ALA A 58 1.62 -15.38 11.81
CA ALA A 58 0.99 -15.13 13.10
C ALA A 58 -0.54 -15.06 12.99
N LEU A 59 -1.07 -14.32 12.02
CA LEU A 59 -2.52 -14.21 11.85
C LEU A 59 -3.16 -15.55 11.47
N LYS A 60 -2.49 -16.38 10.67
CA LYS A 60 -2.99 -17.74 10.34
C LYS A 60 -3.13 -18.59 11.59
N ILE A 61 -2.09 -18.69 12.42
CA ILE A 61 -2.13 -19.53 13.61
C ILE A 61 -3.06 -18.97 14.70
N LEU A 62 -3.05 -17.65 14.94
CA LEU A 62 -3.89 -17.04 15.96
C LEU A 62 -5.38 -17.12 15.60
N SER A 63 -5.72 -16.94 14.33
CA SER A 63 -7.10 -17.14 13.85
C SER A 63 -7.56 -18.57 14.12
N ARG A 64 -6.69 -19.55 13.89
CA ARG A 64 -6.98 -20.98 14.15
C ARG A 64 -7.13 -21.27 15.63
N VAL A 65 -6.15 -20.89 16.45
CA VAL A 65 -6.09 -21.24 17.87
C VAL A 65 -7.15 -20.50 18.68
N TRP A 66 -7.42 -19.25 18.37
CA TRP A 66 -8.40 -18.44 19.10
C TRP A 66 -9.80 -18.44 18.50
N GLY A 67 -10.00 -19.13 17.38
CA GLY A 67 -11.30 -19.18 16.72
C GLY A 67 -11.79 -17.81 16.24
N LEU A 68 -10.89 -16.95 15.77
CA LEU A 68 -11.21 -15.59 15.35
C LEU A 68 -11.87 -15.51 13.97
N GLY A 69 -12.21 -16.63 13.37
CA GLY A 69 -12.79 -16.77 12.06
C GLY A 69 -12.00 -17.75 11.19
N ASP A 70 -12.32 -17.79 9.89
CA ASP A 70 -11.60 -18.63 8.94
C ASP A 70 -10.15 -18.12 8.77
N PRO A 71 -9.12 -18.92 9.11
CA PRO A 71 -7.73 -18.55 8.88
C PRO A 71 -7.39 -18.23 7.42
N ASN A 72 -8.20 -18.68 6.46
CA ASN A 72 -8.07 -18.38 5.05
C ASN A 72 -9.03 -17.29 4.57
N GLY A 73 -9.85 -16.75 5.46
CA GLY A 73 -10.86 -15.73 5.15
C GLY A 73 -10.32 -14.30 5.04
N PHE A 74 -9.02 -14.10 4.92
CA PHE A 74 -8.41 -12.78 4.71
C PHE A 74 -7.29 -12.85 3.68
N VAL A 75 -7.00 -11.73 3.07
CA VAL A 75 -5.90 -11.54 2.12
C VAL A 75 -5.05 -10.34 2.51
N PHE A 76 -3.75 -10.43 2.20
CA PHE A 76 -2.87 -9.28 2.19
C PHE A 76 -2.79 -8.73 0.77
N ASN A 77 -2.82 -7.41 0.66
CA ASN A 77 -2.59 -6.67 -0.57
C ASN A 77 -1.31 -5.87 -0.43
N MET A 78 -0.36 -6.08 -1.31
CA MET A 78 0.87 -5.29 -1.34
C MET A 78 0.58 -3.85 -1.74
N SER A 79 1.49 -2.94 -1.40
CA SER A 79 1.48 -1.57 -1.92
C SER A 79 2.89 -1.19 -2.33
N VAL A 80 3.04 -0.71 -3.56
CA VAL A 80 4.32 -0.24 -4.11
C VAL A 80 4.15 1.14 -4.72
N GLY A 81 5.20 1.92 -4.70
CA GLY A 81 5.14 3.30 -5.20
C GLY A 81 6.44 3.78 -5.82
N TYR A 82 6.49 5.06 -6.09
CA TYR A 82 7.52 5.88 -6.68
C TYR A 82 7.48 5.87 -8.21
N ASP A 83 8.37 5.13 -8.89
CA ASP A 83 8.47 5.07 -10.36
C ASP A 83 8.66 3.64 -10.87
N LEU A 84 8.44 3.44 -12.17
CA LEU A 84 8.58 2.13 -12.80
C LEU A 84 10.00 1.57 -12.68
N ALA A 85 11.02 2.41 -12.85
CA ALA A 85 12.41 1.99 -12.75
C ALA A 85 12.74 1.47 -11.34
N GLY A 86 12.21 2.12 -10.30
CA GLY A 86 12.35 1.66 -8.92
C GLY A 86 11.63 0.35 -8.67
N ILE A 87 10.40 0.20 -9.20
CA ILE A 87 9.61 -1.04 -9.06
C ILE A 87 10.26 -2.21 -9.79
N GLN A 88 10.89 -1.97 -10.93
CA GLN A 88 11.66 -2.98 -11.67
C GLN A 88 13.05 -3.23 -11.09
N GLY A 89 13.53 -2.39 -10.18
CA GLY A 89 14.82 -2.54 -9.53
C GLY A 89 14.87 -3.76 -8.63
N GLU A 90 16.06 -4.34 -8.45
CA GLU A 90 16.30 -5.59 -7.70
C GLU A 90 15.65 -5.60 -6.32
N LYS A 91 15.68 -4.46 -5.60
CA LYS A 91 15.13 -4.32 -4.25
C LYS A 91 13.62 -4.62 -4.22
N ILE A 92 12.84 -3.95 -5.07
CA ILE A 92 11.38 -4.12 -5.13
C ILE A 92 11.00 -5.40 -5.86
N ASP A 93 11.74 -5.78 -6.89
CA ASP A 93 11.52 -7.04 -7.60
C ASP A 93 11.66 -8.25 -6.66
N THR A 94 12.69 -8.25 -5.82
CA THR A 94 12.91 -9.29 -4.79
C THR A 94 11.76 -9.31 -3.79
N PHE A 95 11.29 -8.15 -3.33
CA PHE A 95 10.13 -8.05 -2.45
C PHE A 95 8.88 -8.65 -3.09
N LEU A 96 8.53 -8.22 -4.30
CA LEU A 96 7.35 -8.71 -5.01
C LEU A 96 7.39 -10.24 -5.20
N ASN A 97 8.52 -10.77 -5.68
CA ASN A 97 8.67 -12.19 -5.89
C ASN A 97 8.58 -13.00 -4.58
N GLY A 98 9.15 -12.47 -3.49
CA GLY A 98 9.07 -13.09 -2.17
C GLY A 98 7.65 -13.07 -1.60
N MET A 99 6.88 -12.01 -1.83
CA MET A 99 5.48 -11.94 -1.40
C MET A 99 4.56 -12.84 -2.24
N ILE A 100 4.85 -13.00 -3.53
CA ILE A 100 4.15 -13.96 -4.39
C ILE A 100 4.43 -15.40 -3.95
N ASP A 101 5.69 -15.72 -3.61
CA ASP A 101 6.07 -17.03 -3.10
C ASP A 101 7.25 -16.94 -2.12
N ALA A 102 6.94 -17.01 -0.82
CA ALA A 102 7.91 -16.98 0.27
C ALA A 102 8.54 -18.35 0.58
N SER A 103 8.19 -19.45 -0.12
CA SER A 103 8.58 -20.83 0.21
C SER A 103 10.09 -21.03 0.34
N ARG A 104 10.88 -20.28 -0.44
CA ARG A 104 12.36 -20.38 -0.45
C ARG A 104 13.02 -19.36 0.47
N THR A 105 12.28 -18.48 1.10
CA THR A 105 12.85 -17.44 1.96
C THR A 105 13.24 -18.00 3.34
N PRO A 106 14.34 -17.55 3.93
CA PRO A 106 14.73 -17.97 5.27
C PRO A 106 13.66 -17.64 6.32
N ILE A 107 13.06 -16.45 6.22
CA ILE A 107 12.08 -15.97 7.20
C ILE A 107 10.81 -16.82 7.23
N PHE A 108 10.26 -17.23 6.09
CA PHE A 108 9.08 -18.10 6.07
C PHE A 108 9.37 -19.45 6.74
N ARG A 109 10.51 -20.07 6.41
CA ARG A 109 10.93 -21.33 7.03
C ARG A 109 11.12 -21.20 8.54
N GLU A 110 11.70 -20.08 8.97
CA GLU A 110 11.87 -19.79 10.39
C GLU A 110 10.53 -19.60 11.10
N CYS A 111 9.59 -18.86 10.51
CA CYS A 111 8.23 -18.73 11.05
C CYS A 111 7.57 -20.10 11.23
N ILE A 112 7.60 -20.96 10.21
CA ILE A 112 7.01 -22.30 10.30
C ILE A 112 7.68 -23.15 11.40
N ARG A 113 9.02 -23.07 11.52
CA ARG A 113 9.76 -23.77 12.59
C ARG A 113 9.31 -23.28 13.99
N VAL A 114 9.31 -21.96 14.19
CA VAL A 114 8.93 -21.33 15.47
C VAL A 114 7.49 -21.66 15.83
N LEU A 115 6.56 -21.57 14.88
CA LEU A 115 5.16 -21.92 15.14
C LEU A 115 4.99 -23.39 15.60
N LYS A 116 5.72 -24.33 14.99
CA LYS A 116 5.68 -25.73 15.40
C LYS A 116 6.26 -25.99 16.78
N GLU A 117 7.16 -25.12 17.24
CA GLU A 117 7.72 -25.18 18.58
C GLU A 117 6.72 -24.65 19.62
N PHE A 118 6.09 -23.50 19.35
CA PHE A 118 5.15 -22.86 20.27
C PHE A 118 3.73 -23.49 20.26
N PHE A 119 3.32 -24.11 19.16
CA PHE A 119 2.00 -24.74 18.97
C PHE A 119 2.16 -26.20 18.49
N PRO A 120 2.75 -27.09 19.31
CA PRO A 120 3.05 -28.45 18.88
C PRO A 120 1.81 -29.29 18.52
N GLU A 121 0.65 -28.97 19.07
CA GLU A 121 -0.65 -29.60 18.77
C GLU A 121 -1.21 -29.20 17.40
N GLU A 122 -0.78 -28.07 16.86
CA GLU A 122 -1.25 -27.54 15.58
C GLU A 122 -0.29 -27.81 14.40
N ARG A 123 0.69 -28.70 14.56
CA ARG A 123 1.70 -28.98 13.55
C ARG A 123 1.13 -29.31 12.17
N ALA A 124 0.09 -30.13 12.14
CA ALA A 124 -0.55 -30.51 10.87
C ALA A 124 -1.17 -29.30 10.15
N TYR A 125 -1.77 -28.37 10.89
CA TYR A 125 -2.30 -27.13 10.34
C TYR A 125 -1.16 -26.19 9.89
N ILE A 126 -0.12 -26.05 10.71
CA ILE A 126 1.02 -25.18 10.39
C ILE A 126 1.68 -25.60 9.07
N ASP A 127 1.75 -26.91 8.79
CA ASP A 127 2.26 -27.42 7.51
C ASP A 127 1.39 -27.04 6.29
N THR A 128 0.15 -26.60 6.52
CA THR A 128 -0.76 -26.14 5.46
C THR A 128 -0.71 -24.62 5.24
N ILE A 129 0.01 -23.86 6.06
CA ILE A 129 0.13 -22.41 5.88
C ILE A 129 0.81 -22.14 4.53
N THR A 130 0.07 -21.50 3.65
CA THR A 130 0.55 -21.19 2.31
C THR A 130 1.69 -20.16 2.33
N PRO A 131 2.77 -20.38 1.56
CA PRO A 131 3.82 -19.39 1.36
C PRO A 131 3.41 -18.26 0.38
N HIS A 132 2.26 -18.37 -0.27
CA HIS A 132 1.72 -17.30 -1.11
C HIS A 132 1.11 -16.22 -0.21
N ILE A 133 1.91 -15.19 0.09
CA ILE A 133 1.54 -14.14 1.03
C ILE A 133 0.54 -13.17 0.39
N SER A 134 0.78 -12.78 -0.86
CA SER A 134 -0.10 -11.86 -1.58
C SER A 134 -0.09 -12.12 -3.08
N GLY A 135 -1.29 -12.10 -3.68
CA GLY A 135 -1.50 -12.15 -5.13
C GLY A 135 -2.01 -10.83 -5.70
N SER A 136 -1.98 -9.75 -4.92
CA SER A 136 -2.49 -8.45 -5.34
C SER A 136 -1.61 -7.29 -4.88
N VAL A 137 -1.72 -6.15 -5.57
CA VAL A 137 -0.88 -4.98 -5.31
C VAL A 137 -1.61 -3.68 -5.62
N THR A 138 -1.41 -2.67 -4.79
CA THR A 138 -1.82 -1.29 -5.07
C THR A 138 -0.64 -0.47 -5.59
N VAL A 139 -0.85 0.21 -6.71
CA VAL A 139 0.04 1.26 -7.21
C VAL A 139 -0.23 2.53 -6.41
N SER A 140 0.71 2.88 -5.53
CA SER A 140 0.61 4.02 -4.62
C SER A 140 1.68 5.04 -4.98
N THR A 141 1.45 5.79 -6.06
CA THR A 141 2.36 6.83 -6.52
C THR A 141 2.23 8.10 -5.66
N LEU A 142 3.26 8.93 -5.69
CA LEU A 142 3.25 10.26 -5.10
C LEU A 142 2.31 11.20 -5.87
N HIS A 143 1.97 12.33 -5.24
CA HIS A 143 1.33 13.45 -5.93
C HIS A 143 2.17 13.89 -7.12
N GLY A 144 1.53 14.28 -8.21
CA GLY A 144 2.21 14.72 -9.45
C GLY A 144 2.76 13.59 -10.32
N CYS A 145 2.49 12.31 -10.03
CA CYS A 145 2.89 11.22 -10.90
C CYS A 145 2.12 11.27 -12.24
N PRO A 146 2.81 11.33 -13.40
CA PRO A 146 2.13 11.40 -14.69
C PRO A 146 1.23 10.20 -14.97
N PRO A 147 0.06 10.38 -15.64
CA PRO A 147 -0.85 9.30 -15.97
C PRO A 147 -0.22 8.13 -16.72
N ASP A 148 0.67 8.44 -17.69
CA ASP A 148 1.37 7.42 -18.48
C ASP A 148 2.35 6.59 -17.64
N GLU A 149 2.95 7.17 -16.61
CA GLU A 149 3.79 6.43 -15.66
C GLU A 149 2.95 5.48 -14.80
N ILE A 150 1.81 5.95 -14.29
CA ILE A 150 0.86 5.11 -13.54
C ILE A 150 0.41 3.93 -14.39
N GLU A 151 0.04 4.18 -15.66
CA GLU A 151 -0.39 3.13 -16.60
C GLU A 151 0.72 2.12 -16.87
N ARG A 152 1.95 2.57 -17.08
CA ARG A 152 3.10 1.68 -17.29
C ARG A 152 3.40 0.81 -16.08
N ILE A 153 3.33 1.38 -14.88
CA ILE A 153 3.51 0.62 -13.64
C ILE A 153 2.43 -0.45 -13.49
N ALA A 154 1.16 -0.06 -13.62
CA ALA A 154 0.04 -0.99 -13.49
C ALA A 154 0.09 -2.09 -14.56
N SER A 155 0.42 -1.75 -15.81
CA SER A 155 0.60 -2.72 -16.89
C SER A 155 1.73 -3.71 -16.59
N TYR A 156 2.86 -3.23 -16.07
CA TYR A 156 3.97 -4.11 -15.67
C TYR A 156 3.56 -5.11 -14.58
N LEU A 157 2.81 -4.66 -13.57
CA LEU A 157 2.34 -5.52 -12.48
C LEU A 157 1.33 -6.57 -12.97
N LEU A 158 0.43 -6.19 -13.89
CA LEU A 158 -0.51 -7.12 -14.52
C LEU A 158 0.22 -8.12 -15.43
N GLU A 159 1.02 -7.66 -16.41
CA GLU A 159 1.58 -8.50 -17.46
C GLU A 159 2.80 -9.31 -17.03
N LYS A 160 3.69 -8.73 -16.21
CA LYS A 160 4.98 -9.33 -15.86
C LYS A 160 5.00 -9.99 -14.50
N LYS A 161 4.22 -9.47 -13.56
CA LYS A 161 4.11 -10.03 -12.22
C LYS A 161 2.87 -10.89 -12.01
N HIS A 162 1.91 -10.84 -12.92
CA HIS A 162 0.63 -11.54 -12.85
C HIS A 162 -0.09 -11.30 -11.50
N LEU A 163 -0.18 -10.02 -11.10
CA LEU A 163 -0.82 -9.59 -9.88
C LEU A 163 -2.15 -8.89 -10.18
N HIS A 164 -3.20 -9.21 -9.42
CA HIS A 164 -4.37 -8.35 -9.34
C HIS A 164 -3.90 -6.94 -8.95
N THR A 165 -4.29 -5.92 -9.69
CA THR A 165 -3.67 -4.60 -9.54
C THR A 165 -4.71 -3.53 -9.26
N PHE A 166 -4.44 -2.70 -8.24
CA PHE A 166 -5.25 -1.56 -7.87
C PHE A 166 -4.45 -0.26 -8.09
N VAL A 167 -5.13 0.80 -8.53
CA VAL A 167 -4.55 2.13 -8.61
C VAL A 167 -5.14 3.01 -7.52
N LYS A 168 -4.28 3.58 -6.68
CA LYS A 168 -4.71 4.55 -5.67
C LYS A 168 -5.05 5.88 -6.35
N CYS A 169 -6.27 6.38 -6.08
CA CYS A 169 -6.75 7.66 -6.56
C CYS A 169 -6.78 8.66 -5.40
N ASN A 170 -6.10 9.79 -5.56
CA ASN A 170 -6.15 10.88 -4.59
C ASN A 170 -7.50 11.60 -4.68
N PRO A 171 -8.00 12.23 -3.61
CA PRO A 171 -9.24 13.03 -3.64
C PRO A 171 -9.19 14.17 -4.64
N THR A 172 -8.01 14.64 -4.99
CA THR A 172 -7.72 15.66 -6.00
C THR A 172 -8.25 15.31 -7.40
N ILE A 173 -8.49 14.03 -7.69
CA ILE A 173 -9.08 13.56 -8.96
C ILE A 173 -10.46 14.18 -9.24
N LEU A 174 -11.18 14.63 -8.21
CA LEU A 174 -12.48 15.28 -8.36
C LEU A 174 -12.39 16.70 -8.93
N GLY A 175 -11.21 17.30 -8.92
CA GLY A 175 -10.98 18.70 -9.23
C GLY A 175 -11.28 19.63 -8.04
N TYR A 176 -10.58 20.77 -8.01
CA TYR A 176 -10.63 21.70 -6.86
C TYR A 176 -12.04 22.19 -6.54
N GLU A 177 -12.76 22.70 -7.52
CA GLU A 177 -14.10 23.27 -7.33
C GLU A 177 -15.09 22.26 -6.75
N THR A 178 -15.03 21.00 -7.25
CA THR A 178 -15.90 19.93 -6.76
C THR A 178 -15.55 19.56 -5.33
N ALA A 179 -14.27 19.36 -5.03
CA ALA A 179 -13.82 19.03 -3.68
C ALA A 179 -14.18 20.13 -2.67
N ARG A 180 -13.95 21.41 -3.04
CA ARG A 180 -14.31 22.57 -2.22
C ARG A 180 -15.81 22.61 -1.94
N SER A 181 -16.62 22.47 -2.98
CA SER A 181 -18.09 22.49 -2.85
C SER A 181 -18.61 21.36 -1.95
N ILE A 182 -18.03 20.17 -2.03
CA ILE A 182 -18.41 19.04 -1.18
C ILE A 182 -18.09 19.37 0.29
N LEU A 183 -16.85 19.80 0.57
CA LEU A 183 -16.43 20.12 1.94
C LEU A 183 -17.25 21.24 2.55
N ASP A 184 -17.52 22.30 1.80
CA ASP A 184 -18.36 23.42 2.24
C ASP A 184 -19.78 22.95 2.57
N SER A 185 -20.36 22.09 1.73
CA SER A 185 -21.69 21.55 1.96
C SER A 185 -21.80 20.65 3.20
N MET A 186 -20.66 20.07 3.63
CA MET A 186 -20.54 19.26 4.83
C MET A 186 -20.21 20.08 6.09
N GLY A 187 -20.02 21.39 5.98
CA GLY A 187 -19.65 22.28 7.09
C GLY A 187 -18.14 22.33 7.37
N TYR A 188 -17.30 21.90 6.43
CA TYR A 188 -15.83 21.94 6.52
C TYR A 188 -15.23 23.13 5.75
N ASP A 189 -15.94 24.24 5.70
CA ASP A 189 -15.53 25.49 5.05
C ASP A 189 -14.28 26.13 5.68
N TYR A 190 -13.98 25.77 6.94
CA TYR A 190 -12.77 26.19 7.65
C TYR A 190 -11.48 25.47 7.20
N ILE A 191 -11.57 24.34 6.49
CA ILE A 191 -10.40 23.63 5.99
C ILE A 191 -9.79 24.43 4.85
N ALA A 192 -8.51 24.80 5.01
CA ALA A 192 -7.77 25.57 4.01
C ALA A 192 -6.97 24.63 3.10
N PHE A 193 -7.06 24.84 1.80
CA PHE A 193 -6.23 24.21 0.77
C PHE A 193 -6.31 25.02 -0.51
N ASP A 194 -5.28 24.89 -1.37
CA ASP A 194 -5.26 25.55 -2.67
C ASP A 194 -5.46 24.55 -3.83
N ASP A 195 -5.38 25.04 -5.05
CA ASP A 195 -5.61 24.24 -6.25
C ASP A 195 -4.32 23.59 -6.85
N HIS A 196 -3.17 23.79 -6.20
CA HIS A 196 -1.87 23.35 -6.71
C HIS A 196 -1.83 21.83 -6.94
N HIS A 197 -2.10 21.05 -5.92
CA HIS A 197 -2.10 19.59 -6.02
C HIS A 197 -3.18 19.05 -6.94
N PHE A 198 -4.31 19.78 -7.06
CA PHE A 198 -5.37 19.39 -7.99
C PHE A 198 -4.95 19.52 -9.46
N LYS A 199 -4.01 20.40 -9.76
CA LYS A 199 -3.49 20.59 -11.13
C LYS A 199 -2.39 19.62 -11.49
N GLU A 200 -1.62 19.17 -10.50
CA GLU A 200 -0.47 18.28 -10.71
C GLU A 200 -0.85 16.80 -10.69
N ASP A 201 -1.87 16.44 -9.91
CA ASP A 201 -2.31 15.06 -9.75
C ASP A 201 -3.07 14.54 -10.99
N LEU A 202 -3.30 13.24 -11.01
CA LEU A 202 -4.09 12.54 -12.02
C LEU A 202 -5.46 13.20 -12.21
N GLN A 203 -5.71 13.71 -13.39
CA GLN A 203 -6.98 14.35 -13.75
C GLN A 203 -8.03 13.31 -14.12
N TYR A 204 -9.31 13.55 -13.78
CA TYR A 204 -10.40 12.64 -14.09
C TYR A 204 -10.52 12.31 -15.59
N ALA A 205 -10.30 13.29 -16.43
CA ALA A 205 -10.36 13.14 -17.90
C ALA A 205 -9.29 12.19 -18.45
N ASP A 206 -8.10 12.13 -17.81
CA ASP A 206 -7.01 11.23 -18.18
C ASP A 206 -7.18 9.86 -17.51
N ALA A 207 -7.69 9.86 -16.28
CA ALA A 207 -7.87 8.66 -15.46
C ALA A 207 -8.86 7.67 -16.09
N VAL A 208 -10.03 8.12 -16.50
CA VAL A 208 -11.10 7.23 -16.98
C VAL A 208 -10.67 6.42 -18.21
N PRO A 209 -10.12 7.02 -19.29
CA PRO A 209 -9.62 6.24 -20.41
C PRO A 209 -8.48 5.29 -20.03
N MET A 210 -7.58 5.68 -19.13
CA MET A 210 -6.51 4.83 -18.62
C MET A 210 -7.08 3.62 -17.88
N PHE A 211 -8.05 3.81 -17.00
CA PHE A 211 -8.68 2.73 -16.26
C PHE A 211 -9.38 1.72 -17.16
N HIS A 212 -10.03 2.19 -18.23
CA HIS A 212 -10.63 1.29 -19.23
C HIS A 212 -9.56 0.44 -19.95
N ARG A 213 -8.40 1.01 -20.27
CA ARG A 213 -7.30 0.25 -20.88
C ARG A 213 -6.71 -0.78 -19.92
N LEU A 214 -6.52 -0.40 -18.66
CA LEU A 214 -6.02 -1.30 -17.62
C LEU A 214 -7.02 -2.42 -17.29
N GLN A 215 -8.33 -2.12 -17.26
CA GLN A 215 -9.35 -3.15 -17.12
C GLN A 215 -9.31 -4.16 -18.28
N ALA A 216 -9.26 -3.67 -19.52
CA ALA A 216 -9.17 -4.54 -20.69
C ALA A 216 -7.88 -5.40 -20.69
N LEU A 217 -6.77 -4.85 -20.17
CA LEU A 217 -5.54 -5.58 -19.97
C LEU A 217 -5.71 -6.68 -18.92
N ALA A 218 -6.27 -6.35 -17.76
CA ALA A 218 -6.50 -7.32 -16.69
C ALA A 218 -7.41 -8.45 -17.13
N ASP A 219 -8.51 -8.14 -17.85
CA ASP A 219 -9.42 -9.14 -18.40
C ASP A 219 -8.69 -10.11 -19.34
N ARG A 220 -7.79 -9.61 -20.17
CA ARG A 220 -6.96 -10.42 -21.09
C ARG A 220 -5.99 -11.34 -20.36
N GLU A 221 -5.42 -10.87 -19.25
CA GLU A 221 -4.50 -11.64 -18.40
C GLU A 221 -5.23 -12.58 -17.40
N GLY A 222 -6.57 -12.52 -17.33
CA GLY A 222 -7.34 -13.29 -16.36
C GLY A 222 -7.18 -12.79 -14.93
N LEU A 223 -6.90 -11.51 -14.76
CA LEU A 223 -6.67 -10.83 -13.50
C LEU A 223 -7.76 -9.80 -13.21
N GLU A 224 -7.77 -9.29 -12.00
CA GLU A 224 -8.65 -8.19 -11.61
C GLU A 224 -7.90 -6.87 -11.59
N PHE A 225 -8.56 -5.83 -12.07
CA PHE A 225 -8.15 -4.44 -11.93
C PHE A 225 -9.15 -3.70 -11.04
N GLY A 226 -8.67 -2.79 -10.21
CA GLY A 226 -9.54 -2.00 -9.34
C GLY A 226 -8.96 -0.64 -8.97
N LEU A 227 -9.73 0.13 -8.23
CA LEU A 227 -9.36 1.45 -7.75
C LEU A 227 -9.38 1.47 -6.22
N LYS A 228 -8.35 2.06 -5.60
CA LYS A 228 -8.38 2.40 -4.20
C LYS A 228 -8.91 3.83 -4.07
N LEU A 229 -10.10 3.96 -3.51
CA LEU A 229 -10.74 5.22 -3.17
C LEU A 229 -10.82 5.34 -1.64
N SER A 230 -10.12 6.22 -0.96
CA SER A 230 -9.32 7.28 -1.51
C SER A 230 -7.98 7.34 -0.75
N ASN A 231 -7.39 8.52 -0.68
CA ASN A 231 -6.16 8.79 0.07
C ASN A 231 -6.41 9.94 1.05
N THR A 232 -5.41 10.28 1.85
CA THR A 232 -5.36 11.52 2.62
C THR A 232 -5.47 12.74 1.70
N PHE A 233 -5.93 13.85 2.25
CA PHE A 233 -6.20 15.08 1.54
C PHE A 233 -5.14 16.13 1.91
N PRO A 234 -4.49 16.80 0.96
CA PRO A 234 -3.51 17.86 1.26
C PRO A 234 -4.21 19.11 1.77
N VAL A 235 -3.82 19.56 2.95
CA VAL A 235 -4.40 20.76 3.59
C VAL A 235 -3.31 21.71 4.05
N ASP A 236 -3.63 23.02 4.08
CA ASP A 236 -2.77 24.04 4.68
C ASP A 236 -3.04 24.15 6.17
N VAL A 237 -2.00 24.21 6.98
CA VAL A 237 -2.13 24.47 8.41
C VAL A 237 -2.14 25.98 8.65
N LYS A 238 -3.28 26.53 9.10
CA LYS A 238 -3.46 27.96 9.32
C LYS A 238 -3.65 28.33 10.80
N ALA A 239 -3.96 27.38 11.65
CA ALA A 239 -4.31 27.63 13.05
C ALA A 239 -3.09 27.73 13.98
N GLY A 240 -1.90 27.38 13.50
CA GLY A 240 -0.64 27.53 14.25
C GLY A 240 -0.33 26.41 15.23
N GLU A 241 -1.08 25.32 15.21
CA GLU A 241 -0.77 24.12 16.01
C GLU A 241 0.46 23.38 15.50
N LEU A 242 0.74 23.49 14.20
CA LEU A 242 1.88 22.91 13.52
C LEU A 242 2.62 23.98 12.72
N PRO A 243 3.88 23.78 12.34
CA PRO A 243 4.60 24.71 11.48
C PRO A 243 3.80 25.02 10.20
N SER A 244 3.46 26.29 9.98
CA SER A 244 2.57 26.73 8.89
C SER A 244 3.23 26.73 7.50
N GLU A 245 4.52 26.45 7.42
CA GLU A 245 5.28 26.42 6.17
C GLU A 245 5.20 25.06 5.48
N GLU A 246 4.65 24.07 6.16
CA GLU A 246 4.56 22.71 5.65
C GLU A 246 3.11 22.32 5.36
N MET A 247 2.93 21.54 4.29
CA MET A 247 1.67 20.93 3.95
C MET A 247 1.47 19.65 4.76
N TYR A 248 0.28 19.45 5.26
CA TYR A 248 -0.08 18.23 5.98
C TYR A 248 -1.16 17.45 5.24
N MET A 249 -1.06 16.13 5.35
CA MET A 249 -2.06 15.20 4.80
C MET A 249 -3.06 14.85 5.91
N ALA A 250 -4.32 15.14 5.68
CA ALA A 250 -5.41 14.90 6.62
C ALA A 250 -6.31 13.73 6.19
#